data_d2c9974430ca260c8609ee63ea5137cd
#
_entry.id   d2c9974430ca260c8609ee63ea5137cd
#
_cell.length_a   1.000
_cell.length_b   1.000
_cell.length_c   1.000
_cell.angle_alpha   90.00
_cell.angle_beta   90.00
_cell.angle_gamma   90.00
#
_symmetry.space_group_name_H-M   'P 1'
#
loop_
_entity.id
_entity.type
_entity.pdbx_description
1 polymer ?
#
loop_
_entity_poly.entity_id
_entity_poly.type
_entity_poly.pdbx_seq_one_letter_code
_entity_poly.pdbx_strand_id
1 'polypeptide(L)'
;MADRAPNINRSRVHEELVQRLSMQNIPGSDRKLFPTIRELLCFAALLGFSEQRRVPLDRSQGVEDISYQQFEREPAAEDLLWTIAVAETGDVEVLREGEEIRCAQIFEEYANGGLGLIK
;
A
#
# COMPACT_ATOMS: atom_id res chain seq x y z
N MET A 1 -13.35 -2.74 20.68
CA MET A 1 -13.03 -2.92 20.18
C MET A 1 -12.53 -2.47 19.33
N ALA A 2 -12.43 -2.12 19.25
CA ALA A 2 -11.98 -1.55 18.51
C ALA A 2 -10.85 -1.69 17.89
N ASP A 3 -10.35 -2.42 17.97
CA ASP A 3 -9.18 -2.67 17.53
C ASP A 3 -9.18 -3.05 16.19
N ARG A 4 -10.06 -2.57 15.39
CA ARG A 4 -10.11 -2.86 14.05
C ARG A 4 -9.07 -2.06 13.33
N ALA A 5 -8.16 -2.71 12.65
CA ALA A 5 -7.18 -2.05 11.80
C ALA A 5 -7.89 -1.38 10.64
N PRO A 6 -7.38 -0.24 10.17
CA PRO A 6 -8.01 0.47 9.06
C PRO A 6 -7.79 -0.22 7.73
N ASN A 7 -8.67 0.02 6.78
CA ASN A 7 -8.44 -0.44 5.42
C ASN A 7 -7.27 0.32 4.82
N ILE A 8 -6.66 -0.25 3.81
CA ILE A 8 -5.55 0.39 3.09
C ILE A 8 -6.13 1.02 1.83
N ASN A 9 -6.01 2.32 1.73
CA ASN A 9 -6.61 3.09 0.65
C ASN A 9 -5.62 3.39 -0.46
N ARG A 10 -6.13 3.58 -1.68
CA ARG A 10 -5.33 4.04 -2.79
C ARG A 10 -6.13 5.06 -3.59
N SER A 11 -5.43 5.99 -4.25
CA SER A 11 -6.08 7.03 -5.01
C SER A 11 -6.64 6.47 -6.31
N ARG A 12 -7.85 6.90 -6.67
CA ARG A 12 -8.47 6.49 -7.93
C ARG A 12 -7.72 7.00 -9.15
N VAL A 13 -6.89 8.02 -9.01
CA VAL A 13 -6.12 8.51 -10.16
C VAL A 13 -5.18 7.45 -10.71
N HIS A 14 -4.84 6.44 -9.89
CA HIS A 14 -3.97 5.35 -10.33
C HIS A 14 -4.75 4.08 -10.65
N GLU A 15 -6.08 4.13 -10.65
CA GLU A 15 -6.85 2.89 -10.73
C GLU A 15 -6.66 2.16 -12.06
N GLU A 16 -6.54 2.90 -13.15
CA GLU A 16 -6.30 2.26 -14.44
C GLU A 16 -4.98 1.48 -14.41
N LEU A 17 -3.94 2.08 -13.85
CA LEU A 17 -2.65 1.42 -13.71
C LEU A 17 -2.76 0.19 -12.80
N VAL A 18 -3.47 0.33 -11.68
CA VAL A 18 -3.65 -0.78 -10.75
C VAL A 18 -4.34 -1.95 -11.43
N GLN A 19 -5.41 -1.67 -12.18
CA GLN A 19 -6.13 -2.74 -12.88
C GLN A 19 -5.23 -3.42 -13.91
N ARG A 20 -4.44 -2.65 -14.63
CA ARG A 20 -3.57 -3.20 -15.67
C ARG A 20 -2.48 -4.09 -15.07
N LEU A 21 -1.92 -3.70 -13.93
CA LEU A 21 -0.80 -4.43 -13.36
C LEU A 21 -1.21 -5.60 -12.49
N SER A 22 -2.42 -5.58 -11.92
CA SER A 22 -2.81 -6.62 -10.96
C SER A 22 -4.03 -7.42 -11.38
N MET A 23 -4.81 -6.94 -12.34
CA MET A 23 -6.05 -7.63 -12.71
C MET A 23 -6.02 -8.17 -14.13
N GLN A 24 -5.09 -7.73 -14.96
CA GLN A 24 -5.01 -8.16 -16.35
C GLN A 24 -3.78 -9.01 -16.56
N ASN A 25 -3.90 -9.98 -17.45
CA ASN A 25 -2.79 -10.85 -17.76
C ASN A 25 -1.74 -10.13 -18.60
N ILE A 26 -0.49 -10.54 -18.43
CA ILE A 26 0.60 -10.07 -19.29
C ILE A 26 0.26 -10.53 -20.72
N PRO A 27 0.41 -9.66 -21.72
CA PRO A 27 0.10 -10.04 -23.10
C PRO A 27 0.81 -11.33 -23.51
N GLY A 28 0.04 -12.28 -24.06
CA GLY A 28 0.59 -13.55 -24.49
C GLY A 28 0.79 -14.57 -23.38
N SER A 29 0.25 -14.30 -22.19
CA SER A 29 0.45 -15.17 -21.03
C SER A 29 -0.86 -15.25 -20.23
N ASP A 30 -0.98 -16.30 -19.41
CA ASP A 30 -2.10 -16.39 -18.48
C ASP A 30 -1.69 -15.90 -17.09
N ARG A 31 -0.58 -15.19 -16.98
CA ARG A 31 -0.04 -14.72 -15.71
C ARG A 31 -0.19 -13.20 -15.58
N LYS A 32 -0.41 -12.74 -14.36
CA LYS A 32 -0.47 -11.31 -14.04
C LYS A 32 0.89 -10.87 -13.55
N LEU A 33 1.22 -9.60 -13.79
CA LEU A 33 2.47 -9.07 -13.27
C LEU A 33 2.48 -9.08 -11.75
N PHE A 34 1.37 -8.65 -11.15
CA PHE A 34 1.19 -8.74 -9.71
C PHE A 34 -0.06 -9.57 -9.46
N PRO A 35 0.05 -10.72 -8.77
CA PRO A 35 -1.10 -11.59 -8.56
C PRO A 35 -2.22 -10.96 -7.74
N THR A 36 -1.92 -9.99 -6.86
CA THR A 36 -2.93 -9.33 -6.05
C THR A 36 -2.66 -7.84 -5.98
N ILE A 37 -3.71 -7.07 -5.66
CA ILE A 37 -3.55 -5.64 -5.42
C ILE A 37 -2.62 -5.42 -4.23
N ARG A 38 -2.71 -6.26 -3.20
CA ARG A 38 -1.83 -6.18 -2.04
C ARG A 38 -0.37 -6.23 -2.46
N GLU A 39 0.00 -7.14 -3.35
CA GLU A 39 1.39 -7.26 -3.79
C GLU A 39 1.83 -6.04 -4.59
N LEU A 40 0.95 -5.51 -5.42
CA LEU A 40 1.25 -4.30 -6.15
C LEU A 40 1.48 -3.13 -5.19
N LEU A 41 0.62 -2.99 -4.19
CA LEU A 41 0.76 -1.90 -3.23
C LEU A 41 2.04 -2.03 -2.40
N CYS A 42 2.43 -3.26 -2.05
CA CYS A 42 3.69 -3.48 -1.34
C CYS A 42 4.88 -3.05 -2.20
N PHE A 43 4.87 -3.41 -3.47
CA PHE A 43 5.92 -3.02 -4.38
C PHE A 43 5.96 -1.49 -4.53
N ALA A 44 4.79 -0.88 -4.71
CA ALA A 44 4.71 0.56 -4.90
C ALA A 44 5.17 1.30 -3.63
N ALA A 45 4.79 0.81 -2.46
CA ALA A 45 5.20 1.44 -1.21
C ALA A 45 6.71 1.35 -1.03
N LEU A 46 7.29 0.19 -1.35
CA LEU A 46 8.73 0.03 -1.23
C LEU A 46 9.45 0.93 -2.22
N LEU A 47 8.96 1.03 -3.44
CA LEU A 47 9.52 1.92 -4.44
C LEU A 47 9.43 3.38 -3.99
N GLY A 48 8.25 3.79 -3.50
CA GLY A 48 8.07 5.15 -3.02
C GLY A 48 8.98 5.46 -1.85
N PHE A 49 9.13 4.50 -0.92
CA PHE A 49 10.01 4.69 0.22
C PHE A 49 11.46 4.80 -0.22
N SER A 50 11.89 3.95 -1.13
CA SER A 50 13.25 3.94 -1.63
C SER A 50 13.59 5.24 -2.35
N GLU A 51 12.62 5.84 -3.05
CA GLU A 51 12.81 7.09 -3.77
C GLU A 51 12.42 8.30 -2.92
N GLN A 52 12.05 8.07 -1.67
CA GLN A 52 11.63 9.13 -0.74
C GLN A 52 10.46 9.93 -1.28
N ARG A 53 9.50 9.23 -1.87
CA ARG A 53 8.35 9.87 -2.49
C ARG A 53 7.09 9.53 -1.73
N ARG A 54 6.81 10.31 -0.71
CA ARG A 54 5.61 10.13 0.10
C ARG A 54 4.58 11.17 -0.34
N VAL A 55 3.46 10.71 -0.91
CA VAL A 55 2.47 11.61 -1.49
C VAL A 55 1.11 11.34 -0.83
N PRO A 56 0.56 12.31 -0.11
CA PRO A 56 -0.76 12.14 0.51
C PRO A 56 -1.82 11.88 -0.55
N LEU A 57 -2.83 11.08 -0.19
CA LEU A 57 -3.94 10.83 -1.07
C LEU A 57 -4.85 12.05 -1.12
N ASP A 58 -5.26 12.42 -2.33
CA ASP A 58 -6.24 13.48 -2.50
C ASP A 58 -7.61 12.83 -2.55
N ARG A 59 -8.31 12.86 -1.43
CA ARG A 59 -9.58 12.15 -1.32
C ARG A 59 -10.68 12.78 -2.18
N SER A 60 -10.48 14.02 -2.62
CA SER A 60 -11.44 14.63 -3.55
C SER A 60 -11.43 13.95 -4.89
N GLN A 61 -10.35 13.25 -5.24
CA GLN A 61 -10.27 12.48 -6.49
C GLN A 61 -10.88 11.08 -6.34
N GLY A 62 -11.29 10.73 -5.12
CA GLY A 62 -11.83 9.41 -4.83
C GLY A 62 -10.75 8.42 -4.45
N VAL A 63 -11.15 7.43 -3.64
CA VAL A 63 -10.23 6.39 -3.19
C VAL A 63 -10.90 5.04 -3.36
N GLU A 64 -10.06 4.01 -3.51
CA GLU A 64 -10.45 2.62 -3.43
C GLU A 64 -9.68 2.00 -2.29
N ASP A 65 -10.17 0.90 -1.73
CA ASP A 65 -9.45 0.31 -0.61
C ASP A 65 -9.42 -1.21 -0.70
N ILE A 66 -8.52 -1.80 0.09
CA ILE A 66 -8.57 -3.22 0.38
C ILE A 66 -8.54 -3.37 1.90
N SER A 67 -9.12 -4.46 2.37
CA SER A 67 -9.19 -4.74 3.80
C SER A 67 -7.80 -4.99 4.36
N TYR A 68 -7.56 -4.54 5.58
CA TYR A 68 -6.31 -4.83 6.26
C TYR A 68 -6.11 -6.34 6.42
N GLN A 69 -7.18 -7.13 6.42
CA GLN A 69 -7.07 -8.58 6.48
C GLN A 69 -6.25 -9.14 5.34
N GLN A 70 -6.22 -8.45 4.19
CA GLN A 70 -5.37 -8.87 3.09
C GLN A 70 -3.90 -8.87 3.50
N PHE A 71 -3.51 -7.97 4.39
CA PHE A 71 -2.14 -7.90 4.87
C PHE A 71 -1.91 -8.92 5.98
N GLU A 72 -2.93 -9.11 6.83
CA GLU A 72 -2.78 -10.09 7.92
C GLU A 72 -2.60 -11.50 7.40
N ARG A 73 -3.16 -11.81 6.23
CA ARG A 73 -3.05 -13.14 5.64
C ARG A 73 -1.69 -13.42 5.04
N GLU A 74 -0.89 -12.39 4.88
CA GLU A 74 0.44 -12.54 4.27
C GLU A 74 1.45 -11.87 5.20
N PRO A 75 2.12 -12.63 6.06
CA PRO A 75 3.01 -12.03 7.05
C PRO A 75 4.08 -11.13 6.46
N ALA A 76 4.62 -11.46 5.28
CA ALA A 76 5.64 -10.61 4.66
C ALA A 76 5.08 -9.24 4.29
N ALA A 77 3.83 -9.18 3.86
CA ALA A 77 3.19 -7.90 3.52
C ALA A 77 2.96 -7.06 4.76
N GLU A 78 2.46 -7.69 5.82
CA GLU A 78 2.22 -6.97 7.06
C GLU A 78 3.53 -6.48 7.66
N ASP A 79 4.56 -7.32 7.63
CA ASP A 79 5.88 -6.93 8.15
C ASP A 79 6.43 -5.75 7.38
N LEU A 80 6.24 -5.71 6.07
CA LEU A 80 6.71 -4.59 5.25
C LEU A 80 6.01 -3.30 5.65
N LEU A 81 4.69 -3.36 5.86
CA LEU A 81 3.92 -2.20 6.29
C LEU A 81 4.48 -1.62 7.59
N TRP A 82 4.69 -2.49 8.58
CA TRP A 82 5.23 -2.05 9.87
C TRP A 82 6.67 -1.57 9.75
N THR A 83 7.48 -2.22 8.92
CA THR A 83 8.87 -1.83 8.72
C THR A 83 8.98 -0.44 8.12
N ILE A 84 8.14 -0.13 7.13
CA ILE A 84 8.14 1.20 6.54
C ILE A 84 7.75 2.24 7.59
N ALA A 85 6.76 1.93 8.43
CA ALA A 85 6.34 2.85 9.47
C ALA A 85 7.46 3.14 10.47
N VAL A 86 8.19 2.11 10.89
CA VAL A 86 9.31 2.29 11.82
C VAL A 86 10.42 3.08 11.15
N ALA A 87 10.74 2.76 9.90
CA ALA A 87 11.82 3.45 9.20
C ALA A 87 11.48 4.92 8.98
N GLU A 88 10.21 5.22 8.70
CA GLU A 88 9.79 6.60 8.48
C GLU A 88 9.80 7.42 9.75
N THR A 89 9.34 6.85 10.87
CA THR A 89 9.23 7.58 12.12
C THR A 89 10.50 7.53 12.95
N GLY A 90 11.33 6.51 12.72
CA GLY A 90 12.51 6.28 13.56
C GLY A 90 12.15 5.86 14.97
N ASP A 91 10.94 5.36 15.20
CA ASP A 91 10.43 5.14 16.53
C ASP A 91 9.66 3.81 16.58
N VAL A 92 10.19 2.84 17.31
CA VAL A 92 9.54 1.53 17.42
C VAL A 92 8.22 1.61 18.17
N GLU A 93 7.96 2.70 18.89
CA GLU A 93 6.67 2.85 19.56
C GLU A 93 5.50 2.93 18.59
N VAL A 94 5.78 3.20 17.32
CA VAL A 94 4.72 3.20 16.30
C VAL A 94 4.13 1.79 16.12
N LEU A 95 4.81 0.76 16.61
CA LEU A 95 4.31 -0.62 16.51
C LEU A 95 3.32 -0.96 17.61
N ARG A 96 3.13 -0.09 18.59
CA ARG A 96 2.24 -0.43 19.69
C ARG A 96 0.79 -0.32 19.28
N GLU A 97 -0.04 -0.97 20.06
CA GLU A 97 -1.47 -0.97 19.86
C GLU A 97 -2.00 0.46 19.82
N GLY A 98 -2.89 0.73 18.91
CA GLY A 98 -3.46 2.07 18.76
C GLY A 98 -2.81 2.92 17.69
N GLU A 99 -1.69 2.46 17.11
CA GLU A 99 -0.99 3.22 16.09
C GLU A 99 -1.26 2.70 14.68
N GLU A 100 -2.24 1.81 14.53
CA GLU A 100 -2.50 1.15 13.24
C GLU A 100 -2.89 2.15 12.15
N ILE A 101 -3.70 3.15 12.51
CA ILE A 101 -4.14 4.15 11.53
C ILE A 101 -2.94 4.94 11.00
N ARG A 102 -2.03 5.30 11.90
CA ARG A 102 -0.85 6.04 11.50
C ARG A 102 0.05 5.23 10.58
N CYS A 103 0.24 3.95 10.91
CA CYS A 103 1.08 3.08 10.10
C CYS A 103 0.47 2.84 8.73
N ALA A 104 -0.85 2.64 8.68
CA ALA A 104 -1.54 2.47 7.41
C ALA A 104 -1.44 3.72 6.56
N GLN A 105 -1.54 4.89 7.17
CA GLN A 105 -1.44 6.15 6.44
C GLN A 105 -0.04 6.33 5.84
N ILE A 106 0.99 6.01 6.59
CA ILE A 106 2.36 6.10 6.08
C ILE A 106 2.53 5.18 4.88
N PHE A 107 2.06 3.94 5.01
CA PHE A 107 2.15 2.97 3.93
C PHE A 107 1.40 3.45 2.69
N GLU A 108 0.17 3.93 2.87
CA GLU A 108 -0.65 4.42 1.76
C GLU A 108 0.05 5.54 1.00
N GLU A 109 0.67 6.45 1.72
CA GLU A 109 1.26 7.62 1.09
C GLU A 109 2.51 7.26 0.32
N TYR A 110 3.29 6.28 0.82
CA TYR A 110 4.43 5.80 0.05
C TYR A 110 3.97 4.99 -1.15
N ALA A 111 2.91 4.18 -0.99
CA ALA A 111 2.36 3.45 -2.13
C ALA A 111 1.84 4.42 -3.19
N ASN A 112 1.20 5.50 -2.77
CA ASN A 112 0.71 6.51 -3.70
C ASN A 112 1.86 7.15 -4.47
N GLY A 113 2.93 7.49 -3.76
CA GLY A 113 4.12 8.03 -4.42
C GLY A 113 4.74 7.04 -5.39
N GLY A 114 4.80 5.75 -4.98
CA GLY A 114 5.35 4.72 -5.84
C GLY A 114 4.52 4.48 -7.09
N LEU A 115 3.19 4.47 -6.95
CA LEU A 115 2.31 4.31 -8.11
C LEU A 115 2.52 5.43 -9.13
N GLY A 116 2.77 6.64 -8.64
CA GLY A 116 3.06 7.75 -9.53
C GLY A 116 4.39 7.61 -10.26
N LEU A 117 5.32 6.82 -9.70
CA LEU A 117 6.61 6.57 -10.34
C LEU A 117 6.55 5.46 -11.38
N ILE A 118 5.57 4.57 -11.27
CA ILE A 118 5.40 3.47 -12.23
C ILE A 118 4.59 4.03 -13.38
N LYS A 119 5.07 4.22 -14.50
CA LYS A 119 4.27 4.70 -15.61
C LYS A 119 4.64 4.03 -16.90
#